data_3c489a9e9a801b74698aff7ab4bc326f
#
_entry.id   3c489a9e9a801b74698aff7ab4bc326f
#
_cell.length_a   1.000
_cell.length_b   1.000
_cell.length_c   1.000
_cell.angle_alpha   90.00
_cell.angle_beta   90.00
_cell.angle_gamma   90.00
#
_symmetry.space_group_name_H-M   'P 1'
#
loop_
_entity.id
_entity.type
_entity.pdbx_description
1 polymer ?
#
loop_
_entity_poly.entity_id
_entity_poly.type
_entity_poly.pdbx_seq_one_letter_code
_entity_poly.pdbx_strand_id
1 'polypeptide(L)'
;MSKIKLGAYNTLTVLKVALREGNGDPFGLYLDGGPAGEILMPQRYVPEGTEIGDEVEVFVYLDQDERPIATTEEPLAQVGDFAYLECSWVNEYGAFLSWGVMKDLFCPFREQKKRMVIGNSYIVYIHLDEESYRLVASAKVEHYLNEQPRGYKHGQEVDLLIWQKTDLGFKVIVDNQHPGLIYEDQVFQYVHTGDRLKGYISTVRRDGKIDCTLQPTGQQHAEDFAETLLQYLKDNDGVCDLGDKSEAEDIKRRFQVSKKVYKRAVGDLYKRHLITVEPLSIRLVK
;
A
#
# COMPACT_ATOMS: atom_id res chain seq x y z
N MET A 1 23.07 -23.64 1.03
CA MET A 1 22.39 -22.97 2.14
C MET A 1 22.15 -21.54 1.73
N SER A 2 20.91 -21.08 1.68
CA SER A 2 20.58 -19.72 1.30
C SER A 2 20.97 -18.75 2.43
N LYS A 3 21.55 -17.60 2.05
CA LYS A 3 21.82 -16.53 2.99
C LYS A 3 20.49 -15.98 3.49
N ILE A 4 20.30 -15.82 4.82
CA ILE A 4 19.08 -15.18 5.36
C ILE A 4 18.88 -13.80 4.75
N LYS A 5 17.61 -13.46 4.56
CA LYS A 5 17.18 -12.13 4.11
C LYS A 5 16.77 -11.33 5.34
N LEU A 6 17.61 -10.40 5.75
CA LEU A 6 17.32 -9.50 6.86
C LEU A 6 16.25 -8.48 6.46
N GLY A 7 15.26 -8.24 7.33
CA GLY A 7 14.12 -7.38 7.03
C GLY A 7 13.12 -7.98 6.04
N ALA A 8 13.06 -9.31 5.94
CA ALA A 8 12.17 -10.03 5.05
C ALA A 8 11.76 -11.39 5.63
N TYR A 9 10.77 -12.03 5.00
CA TYR A 9 10.37 -13.39 5.35
C TYR A 9 11.40 -14.41 4.88
N ASN A 10 11.61 -15.42 5.74
CA ASN A 10 12.49 -16.56 5.53
C ASN A 10 11.78 -17.82 6.03
N THR A 11 11.97 -18.95 5.35
CA THR A 11 11.57 -20.27 5.85
C THR A 11 12.80 -20.89 6.49
N LEU A 12 12.75 -21.14 7.81
CA LEU A 12 13.88 -21.62 8.60
C LEU A 12 13.51 -22.87 9.37
N THR A 13 14.48 -23.79 9.51
CA THR A 13 14.30 -25.04 10.25
C THR A 13 14.54 -24.85 11.73
N VAL A 14 13.71 -25.43 12.58
CA VAL A 14 13.87 -25.45 14.04
C VAL A 14 14.99 -26.42 14.41
N LEU A 15 16.04 -25.89 15.06
CA LEU A 15 17.21 -26.70 15.48
C LEU A 15 17.07 -27.24 16.87
N LYS A 16 16.66 -26.42 17.84
CA LYS A 16 16.60 -26.78 19.26
C LYS A 16 15.78 -25.80 20.07
N VAL A 17 15.39 -26.21 21.26
CA VAL A 17 14.77 -25.32 22.27
C VAL A 17 15.83 -24.40 22.87
N ALA A 18 15.52 -23.11 22.98
CA ALA A 18 16.35 -22.15 23.71
C ALA A 18 16.02 -22.19 25.19
N LEU A 19 17.00 -22.57 26.03
CA LEU A 19 16.84 -22.72 27.47
C LEU A 19 17.60 -21.63 28.24
N ARG A 20 16.99 -21.10 29.30
CA ARG A 20 17.64 -20.12 30.19
C ARG A 20 18.75 -20.79 31.00
N GLU A 21 19.88 -20.08 31.10
CA GLU A 21 20.97 -20.50 32.00
C GLU A 21 20.47 -20.52 33.45
N GLY A 22 20.79 -21.59 34.16
CA GLY A 22 20.52 -21.74 35.59
C GLY A 22 19.27 -22.55 35.94
N ASN A 23 18.10 -22.32 35.32
CA ASN A 23 16.88 -23.07 35.64
C ASN A 23 16.38 -24.00 34.50
N GLY A 24 16.94 -23.86 33.29
CA GLY A 24 16.56 -24.69 32.16
C GLY A 24 15.19 -24.39 31.56
N ASP A 25 14.54 -23.28 31.95
CA ASP A 25 13.22 -22.92 31.42
C ASP A 25 13.31 -22.52 29.95
N PRO A 26 12.40 -23.01 29.08
CA PRO A 26 12.36 -22.61 27.68
C PRO A 26 11.95 -21.14 27.53
N PHE A 27 12.66 -20.40 26.67
CA PHE A 27 12.32 -19.02 26.34
C PHE A 27 12.17 -18.77 24.85
N GLY A 28 12.26 -19.80 24.01
CA GLY A 28 12.09 -19.77 22.59
C GLY A 28 12.64 -20.97 21.86
N LEU A 29 12.81 -20.84 20.57
CA LEU A 29 13.46 -21.82 19.69
C LEU A 29 14.65 -21.19 18.98
N TYR A 30 15.68 -21.97 18.69
CA TYR A 30 16.74 -21.59 17.76
C TYR A 30 16.46 -22.16 16.38
N LEU A 31 16.52 -21.30 15.38
CA LEU A 31 16.30 -21.62 13.97
C LEU A 31 17.63 -21.63 13.22
N ASP A 32 17.72 -22.39 12.11
CA ASP A 32 18.89 -22.48 11.26
C ASP A 32 19.03 -21.23 10.37
N GLY A 33 19.91 -20.33 10.75
CA GLY A 33 20.28 -19.16 9.97
C GLY A 33 21.39 -19.42 8.94
N GLY A 34 21.84 -20.66 8.75
CA GLY A 34 22.94 -21.04 7.88
C GLY A 34 24.23 -20.30 8.23
N PRO A 35 24.81 -19.51 7.32
CA PRO A 35 26.03 -18.73 7.60
C PRO A 35 25.89 -17.68 8.71
N ALA A 36 24.67 -17.25 9.03
CA ALA A 36 24.42 -16.30 10.11
C ALA A 36 24.35 -16.96 11.49
N GLY A 37 24.45 -18.29 11.56
CA GLY A 37 24.37 -19.06 12.80
C GLY A 37 22.93 -19.31 13.25
N GLU A 38 22.77 -19.52 14.54
CA GLU A 38 21.48 -19.79 15.15
C GLU A 38 20.69 -18.48 15.36
N ILE A 39 19.43 -18.46 14.94
CA ILE A 39 18.53 -17.30 15.08
C ILE A 39 17.50 -17.61 16.16
N LEU A 40 17.42 -16.77 17.18
CA LEU A 40 16.41 -16.91 18.23
C LEU A 40 15.03 -16.51 17.71
N MET A 41 14.04 -17.36 17.92
CA MET A 41 12.61 -17.04 17.87
C MET A 41 12.08 -17.09 19.31
N PRO A 42 11.75 -15.94 19.94
CA PRO A 42 11.23 -15.90 21.30
C PRO A 42 9.93 -16.69 21.45
N GLN A 43 9.70 -17.30 22.63
CA GLN A 43 8.58 -18.22 22.91
C GLN A 43 7.21 -17.65 22.52
N ARG A 44 6.99 -16.35 22.69
CA ARG A 44 5.73 -15.68 22.35
C ARG A 44 5.40 -15.67 20.84
N TYR A 45 6.40 -15.93 20.01
CA TYR A 45 6.28 -15.97 18.54
C TYR A 45 6.28 -17.39 17.98
N VAL A 46 6.45 -18.39 18.85
CA VAL A 46 6.45 -19.80 18.44
C VAL A 46 5.02 -20.24 18.18
N PRO A 47 4.67 -20.70 16.96
CA PRO A 47 3.36 -21.27 16.68
C PRO A 47 3.10 -22.51 17.56
N GLU A 48 1.85 -22.71 17.94
CA GLU A 48 1.45 -23.88 18.73
C GLU A 48 1.71 -25.17 17.95
N GLY A 49 2.30 -26.18 18.63
CA GLY A 49 2.62 -27.46 18.03
C GLY A 49 3.91 -27.50 17.21
N THR A 50 4.73 -26.44 17.22
CA THR A 50 6.03 -26.44 16.54
C THR A 50 7.02 -27.38 17.22
N GLU A 51 7.65 -28.29 16.44
CA GLU A 51 8.62 -29.29 16.92
C GLU A 51 10.01 -29.05 16.29
N ILE A 52 11.03 -29.68 16.88
CA ILE A 52 12.40 -29.66 16.31
C ILE A 52 12.41 -30.37 14.97
N GLY A 53 12.96 -29.72 13.94
CA GLY A 53 13.00 -30.19 12.56
C GLY A 53 11.92 -29.60 11.67
N ASP A 54 10.92 -28.93 12.23
CA ASP A 54 9.90 -28.23 11.43
C ASP A 54 10.48 -27.03 10.69
N GLU A 55 9.90 -26.72 9.56
CA GLU A 55 10.13 -25.47 8.83
C GLU A 55 9.08 -24.44 9.22
N VAL A 56 9.51 -23.26 9.65
CA VAL A 56 8.63 -22.14 10.01
C VAL A 56 8.93 -20.93 9.13
N GLU A 57 7.87 -20.29 8.63
CA GLU A 57 7.97 -18.99 7.96
C GLU A 57 8.03 -17.90 9.02
N VAL A 58 9.12 -17.14 9.03
CA VAL A 58 9.40 -16.10 10.02
C VAL A 58 9.92 -14.85 9.35
N PHE A 59 9.59 -13.70 9.91
CA PHE A 59 10.24 -12.44 9.58
C PHE A 59 11.52 -12.30 10.41
N VAL A 60 12.66 -12.03 9.75
CA VAL A 60 13.95 -11.89 10.43
C VAL A 60 14.38 -10.43 10.42
N TYR A 61 14.61 -9.88 11.62
CA TYR A 61 15.06 -8.51 11.81
C TYR A 61 16.18 -8.44 12.87
N LEU A 62 16.64 -7.26 13.26
CA LEU A 62 17.69 -7.11 14.28
C LEU A 62 17.07 -6.74 15.63
N ASP A 63 17.50 -7.42 16.70
CA ASP A 63 17.18 -7.07 18.08
C ASP A 63 17.90 -5.79 18.55
N GLN A 64 17.76 -5.43 19.82
CA GLN A 64 18.39 -4.22 20.37
C GLN A 64 19.92 -4.30 20.39
N ASP A 65 20.48 -5.51 20.42
CA ASP A 65 21.93 -5.77 20.39
C ASP A 65 22.44 -5.99 18.95
N GLU A 66 21.64 -5.64 17.92
CA GLU A 66 21.93 -5.81 16.50
C GLU A 66 22.14 -7.27 16.07
N ARG A 67 21.54 -8.24 16.79
CA ARG A 67 21.57 -9.67 16.44
C ARG A 67 20.31 -10.05 15.66
N PRO A 68 20.43 -10.95 14.66
CA PRO A 68 19.26 -11.47 13.97
C PRO A 68 18.29 -12.16 14.94
N ILE A 69 17.03 -11.80 14.88
CA ILE A 69 15.92 -12.36 15.65
C ILE A 69 14.74 -12.66 14.73
N ALA A 70 14.01 -13.71 15.01
CA ALA A 70 12.87 -14.16 14.24
C ALA A 70 11.55 -13.88 14.96
N THR A 71 10.52 -13.53 14.19
CA THR A 71 9.15 -13.35 14.68
C THR A 71 8.14 -13.89 13.68
N THR A 72 6.98 -14.31 14.16
CA THR A 72 5.79 -14.61 13.36
C THR A 72 4.82 -13.43 13.34
N GLU A 73 5.16 -12.29 13.96
CA GLU A 73 4.40 -11.04 13.75
C GLU A 73 4.50 -10.60 12.29
N GLU A 74 3.41 -10.06 11.77
CA GLU A 74 3.35 -9.51 10.42
C GLU A 74 3.83 -8.05 10.41
N PRO A 75 5.00 -7.75 9.84
CA PRO A 75 5.44 -6.38 9.68
C PRO A 75 4.55 -5.64 8.66
N LEU A 76 4.44 -4.33 8.81
CA LEU A 76 3.71 -3.48 7.87
C LEU A 76 4.40 -3.37 6.50
N ALA A 77 5.68 -3.72 6.43
CA ALA A 77 6.49 -3.69 5.21
C ALA A 77 7.82 -4.45 5.40
N GLN A 78 8.52 -4.74 4.30
CA GLN A 78 9.80 -5.42 4.25
C GLN A 78 10.89 -4.51 3.67
N VAL A 79 12.14 -4.96 3.70
CA VAL A 79 13.23 -4.33 2.93
C VAL A 79 12.89 -4.35 1.44
N GLY A 80 12.99 -3.21 0.81
CA GLY A 80 12.60 -2.99 -0.58
C GLY A 80 11.20 -2.38 -0.75
N ASP A 81 10.45 -2.22 0.35
CA ASP A 81 9.12 -1.64 0.30
C ASP A 81 9.10 -0.14 0.60
N PHE A 82 8.12 0.53 0.01
CA PHE A 82 7.65 1.82 0.47
C PHE A 82 6.47 1.62 1.42
N ALA A 83 6.50 2.34 2.56
CA ALA A 83 5.46 2.22 3.59
C ALA A 83 5.12 3.57 4.22
N TYR A 84 3.90 3.68 4.74
CA TYR A 84 3.44 4.83 5.52
C TYR A 84 3.46 4.46 6.98
N LEU A 85 4.50 4.93 7.71
CA LEU A 85 4.79 4.51 9.06
C LEU A 85 4.73 5.68 10.04
N GLU A 86 4.18 5.41 11.23
CA GLU A 86 4.08 6.39 12.30
C GLU A 86 5.41 6.53 13.04
N CYS A 87 5.79 7.78 13.35
CA CYS A 87 6.92 8.09 14.20
C CYS A 87 6.55 7.89 15.67
N SER A 88 7.07 6.84 16.30
CA SER A 88 6.81 6.48 17.69
C SER A 88 7.58 7.36 18.67
N TRP A 89 8.86 7.65 18.34
CA TRP A 89 9.72 8.49 19.17
C TRP A 89 10.90 9.07 18.40
N VAL A 90 11.60 10.03 18.98
CA VAL A 90 12.74 10.74 18.38
C VAL A 90 13.84 10.91 19.42
N ASN A 91 15.11 10.74 18.99
CA ASN A 91 16.27 11.05 19.80
C ASN A 91 17.25 12.00 19.08
N GLU A 92 18.45 12.16 19.61
CA GLU A 92 19.50 13.03 19.04
C GLU A 92 20.09 12.53 17.71
N TYR A 93 19.78 11.29 17.26
CA TYR A 93 20.30 10.70 16.02
C TYR A 93 19.25 10.61 14.91
N GLY A 94 17.97 10.51 15.27
CA GLY A 94 16.90 10.34 14.30
C GLY A 94 15.55 10.05 14.91
N ALA A 95 14.67 9.54 14.07
CA ALA A 95 13.32 9.10 14.42
C ALA A 95 13.24 7.57 14.38
N PHE A 96 12.28 7.04 15.10
CA PHE A 96 11.97 5.61 15.15
C PHE A 96 10.51 5.43 14.72
N LEU A 97 10.30 4.54 13.77
CA LEU A 97 9.02 4.35 13.10
C LEU A 97 8.47 2.98 13.46
N SER A 98 7.21 2.95 13.90
CA SER A 98 6.50 1.71 14.15
C SER A 98 6.20 1.00 12.84
N TRP A 99 6.65 -0.24 12.68
CA TRP A 99 6.50 -1.03 11.45
C TRP A 99 5.98 -2.45 11.68
N GLY A 100 5.35 -2.67 12.83
CA GLY A 100 4.61 -3.90 13.13
C GLY A 100 5.41 -4.99 13.85
N VAL A 101 6.69 -4.76 14.18
CA VAL A 101 7.50 -5.65 15.02
C VAL A 101 8.05 -4.91 16.23
N MET A 102 8.59 -5.64 17.22
CA MET A 102 8.95 -5.08 18.53
C MET A 102 9.95 -3.94 18.46
N LYS A 103 10.98 -4.03 17.62
CA LYS A 103 11.98 -2.97 17.47
C LYS A 103 11.57 -2.02 16.35
N ASP A 104 11.34 -0.76 16.68
CA ASP A 104 11.03 0.27 15.72
C ASP A 104 12.14 0.45 14.67
N LEU A 105 11.73 0.83 13.47
CA LEU A 105 12.64 1.05 12.35
C LEU A 105 13.30 2.43 12.47
N PHE A 106 14.63 2.49 12.45
CA PHE A 106 15.37 3.73 12.58
C PHE A 106 15.40 4.54 11.28
N CYS A 107 15.11 5.85 11.38
CA CYS A 107 15.24 6.83 10.31
C CYS A 107 16.20 7.94 10.74
N PRO A 108 17.50 7.86 10.39
CA PRO A 108 18.47 8.86 10.79
C PRO A 108 18.16 10.23 10.20
N PHE A 109 18.61 11.31 10.85
CA PHE A 109 18.33 12.67 10.37
C PHE A 109 18.79 12.92 8.94
N ARG A 110 19.89 12.28 8.51
CA ARG A 110 20.39 12.37 7.13
C ARG A 110 19.40 11.79 6.08
N GLU A 111 18.51 10.89 6.51
CA GLU A 111 17.49 10.26 5.65
C GLU A 111 16.13 10.94 5.75
N GLN A 112 15.98 11.99 6.53
CA GLN A 112 14.75 12.76 6.65
C GLN A 112 14.78 13.99 5.73
N LYS A 113 13.69 14.26 5.01
CA LYS A 113 13.50 15.53 4.27
C LYS A 113 13.21 16.71 5.19
N LYS A 114 12.44 16.44 6.25
CA LYS A 114 12.10 17.35 7.35
C LYS A 114 12.16 16.55 8.63
N ARG A 115 12.47 17.22 9.75
CA ARG A 115 12.46 16.58 11.07
C ARG A 115 11.10 15.90 11.30
N MET A 116 11.13 14.63 11.60
CA MET A 116 9.94 13.85 11.93
C MET A 116 9.43 14.22 13.33
N VAL A 117 8.13 14.18 13.48
CA VAL A 117 7.41 14.53 14.70
C VAL A 117 6.66 13.31 15.20
N ILE A 118 6.74 13.04 16.49
CA ILE A 118 6.05 11.91 17.14
C ILE A 118 4.53 11.99 16.88
N GLY A 119 3.93 10.85 16.58
CA GLY A 119 2.52 10.71 16.25
C GLY A 119 2.16 11.04 14.79
N ASN A 120 3.10 11.58 14.01
CA ASN A 120 2.88 11.79 12.57
C ASN A 120 3.40 10.60 11.77
N SER A 121 2.75 10.32 10.64
CA SER A 121 3.16 9.26 9.73
C SER A 121 3.84 9.79 8.47
N TYR A 122 4.77 9.03 7.94
CA TYR A 122 5.63 9.42 6.82
C TYR A 122 5.75 8.28 5.81
N ILE A 123 5.75 8.62 4.51
CA ILE A 123 6.13 7.65 3.48
C ILE A 123 7.65 7.51 3.53
N VAL A 124 8.11 6.27 3.70
CA VAL A 124 9.52 5.91 3.74
C VAL A 124 9.79 4.69 2.88
N TYR A 125 11.02 4.56 2.42
CA TYR A 125 11.58 3.35 1.83
C TYR A 125 12.40 2.61 2.87
N ILE A 126 12.27 1.29 2.93
CA ILE A 126 12.99 0.45 3.88
C ILE A 126 14.16 -0.22 3.18
N HIS A 127 15.36 -0.02 3.70
CA HIS A 127 16.56 -0.62 3.12
C HIS A 127 17.55 -1.08 4.18
N LEU A 128 18.48 -1.92 3.77
CA LEU A 128 19.64 -2.27 4.54
C LEU A 128 20.75 -1.21 4.25
N ASP A 129 21.22 -0.51 5.26
CA ASP A 129 22.35 0.41 5.13
C ASP A 129 23.63 -0.39 4.87
N GLU A 130 24.29 -0.13 3.75
CA GLU A 130 25.46 -0.89 3.29
C GLU A 130 26.69 -0.74 4.22
N GLU A 131 26.79 0.39 4.93
CA GLU A 131 27.93 0.67 5.83
C GLU A 131 27.74 0.02 7.20
N SER A 132 26.56 0.16 7.78
CA SER A 132 26.28 -0.33 9.16
C SER A 132 25.62 -1.70 9.20
N TYR A 133 25.13 -2.21 8.07
CA TYR A 133 24.31 -3.42 7.95
C TYR A 133 23.05 -3.40 8.84
N ARG A 134 22.50 -2.20 9.09
CA ARG A 134 21.27 -1.98 9.86
C ARG A 134 20.09 -1.76 8.95
N LEU A 135 18.93 -2.15 9.43
CA LEU A 135 17.67 -1.81 8.80
C LEU A 135 17.36 -0.33 9.03
N VAL A 136 17.15 0.42 7.96
CA VAL A 136 16.99 1.88 7.99
C VAL A 136 15.81 2.29 7.11
N ALA A 137 15.06 3.28 7.58
CA ALA A 137 14.05 3.97 6.79
C ALA A 137 14.63 5.25 6.16
N SER A 138 14.24 5.54 4.94
CA SER A 138 14.55 6.81 4.25
C SER A 138 13.29 7.50 3.77
N ALA A 139 13.08 8.75 4.17
CA ALA A 139 12.03 9.62 3.63
C ALA A 139 12.42 10.26 2.29
N LYS A 140 13.63 10.01 1.79
CA LYS A 140 14.11 10.46 0.48
C LYS A 140 13.65 9.50 -0.63
N VAL A 141 12.35 9.29 -0.68
CA VAL A 141 11.64 8.30 -1.52
C VAL A 141 12.11 8.33 -2.97
N GLU A 142 12.38 9.54 -3.51
CA GLU A 142 12.78 9.72 -4.91
C GLU A 142 14.06 8.96 -5.27
N HIS A 143 14.98 8.75 -4.32
CA HIS A 143 16.26 8.07 -4.60
C HIS A 143 16.09 6.57 -4.87
N TYR A 144 14.96 5.99 -4.46
CA TYR A 144 14.68 4.56 -4.56
C TYR A 144 13.66 4.23 -5.64
N LEU A 145 13.07 5.25 -6.29
CA LEU A 145 12.12 5.05 -7.36
C LEU A 145 12.83 4.80 -8.69
N ASN A 146 12.37 3.82 -9.42
CA ASN A 146 12.84 3.54 -10.78
C ASN A 146 12.11 4.43 -11.78
N GLU A 147 12.81 5.38 -12.38
CA GLU A 147 12.28 6.33 -13.36
C GLU A 147 12.16 5.75 -14.79
N GLN A 148 12.47 4.47 -14.96
CA GLN A 148 12.40 3.79 -16.27
C GLN A 148 11.33 2.68 -16.27
N PRO A 149 10.02 3.02 -16.26
CA PRO A 149 8.98 2.01 -16.29
C PRO A 149 9.00 1.26 -17.62
N ARG A 150 8.90 -0.06 -17.57
CA ARG A 150 8.85 -0.92 -18.77
C ARG A 150 7.65 -1.86 -18.71
N GLY A 151 7.01 -2.06 -19.84
CA GLY A 151 5.97 -3.10 -19.99
C GLY A 151 4.56 -2.68 -19.58
N TYR A 152 4.35 -1.51 -19.01
CA TYR A 152 3.01 -1.02 -18.68
C TYR A 152 2.18 -0.69 -19.92
N LYS A 153 0.90 -1.03 -19.87
CA LYS A 153 -0.08 -0.77 -20.94
C LYS A 153 -1.19 0.14 -20.43
N HIS A 154 -1.75 0.92 -21.35
CA HIS A 154 -2.96 1.69 -21.05
C HIS A 154 -4.08 0.78 -20.51
N GLY A 155 -4.72 1.18 -19.42
CA GLY A 155 -5.79 0.44 -18.76
C GLY A 155 -5.32 -0.72 -17.87
N GLN A 156 -4.02 -0.99 -17.77
CA GLN A 156 -3.48 -2.02 -16.88
C GLN A 156 -3.76 -1.64 -15.42
N GLU A 157 -4.32 -2.58 -14.65
CA GLU A 157 -4.47 -2.44 -13.20
C GLU A 157 -3.11 -2.54 -12.51
N VAL A 158 -2.88 -1.69 -11.51
CA VAL A 158 -1.64 -1.58 -10.74
C VAL A 158 -1.94 -1.24 -9.29
N ASP A 159 -1.01 -1.54 -8.40
CA ASP A 159 -1.05 -1.12 -7.01
C ASP A 159 -0.49 0.30 -6.88
N LEU A 160 -1.22 1.16 -6.17
CA LEU A 160 -0.83 2.55 -5.93
C LEU A 160 -0.69 2.80 -4.43
N LEU A 161 0.43 3.38 -4.02
CA LEU A 161 0.59 4.00 -2.71
C LEU A 161 0.55 5.53 -2.90
N ILE A 162 -0.42 6.18 -2.27
CA ILE A 162 -0.54 7.64 -2.32
C ILE A 162 0.60 8.26 -1.51
N TRP A 163 1.47 8.97 -2.21
CA TRP A 163 2.71 9.48 -1.61
C TRP A 163 2.58 10.92 -1.11
N GLN A 164 2.08 11.82 -1.95
CA GLN A 164 2.03 13.24 -1.63
C GLN A 164 0.97 13.98 -2.45
N LYS A 165 0.18 14.85 -1.81
CA LYS A 165 -0.67 15.80 -2.52
C LYS A 165 0.18 16.96 -3.06
N THR A 166 -0.13 17.41 -4.29
CA THR A 166 0.48 18.55 -4.99
C THR A 166 -0.61 19.40 -5.65
N ASP A 167 -0.25 20.55 -6.20
CA ASP A 167 -1.20 21.42 -6.93
C ASP A 167 -1.76 20.76 -8.19
N LEU A 168 -1.04 19.80 -8.79
CA LEU A 168 -1.48 19.06 -9.98
C LEU A 168 -2.35 17.85 -9.65
N GLY A 169 -2.32 17.37 -8.41
CA GLY A 169 -2.96 16.14 -7.98
C GLY A 169 -2.10 15.35 -7.00
N PHE A 170 -2.15 14.02 -7.06
CA PHE A 170 -1.48 13.15 -6.12
C PHE A 170 -0.30 12.43 -6.77
N LYS A 171 0.90 12.63 -6.23
CA LYS A 171 2.02 11.74 -6.53
C LYS A 171 1.75 10.38 -5.92
N VAL A 172 2.03 9.33 -6.67
CA VAL A 172 1.84 7.94 -6.25
C VAL A 172 3.08 7.11 -6.52
N ILE A 173 3.21 6.01 -5.81
CA ILE A 173 4.19 4.96 -6.10
C ILE A 173 3.43 3.81 -6.74
N VAL A 174 3.79 3.46 -7.97
CA VAL A 174 3.18 2.42 -8.78
C VAL A 174 3.93 1.12 -8.58
N ASP A 175 3.21 0.04 -8.23
CA ASP A 175 3.73 -1.33 -8.04
C ASP A 175 5.00 -1.37 -7.17
N ASN A 176 5.04 -0.51 -6.12
CA ASN A 176 6.18 -0.40 -5.21
C ASN A 176 7.53 -0.07 -5.90
N GLN A 177 7.52 0.53 -7.08
CA GLN A 177 8.73 0.75 -7.89
C GLN A 177 8.81 2.09 -8.60
N HIS A 178 7.72 2.60 -9.19
CA HIS A 178 7.79 3.71 -10.14
C HIS A 178 7.04 4.95 -9.66
N PRO A 179 7.55 6.16 -9.95
CA PRO A 179 6.81 7.38 -9.68
C PRO A 179 5.65 7.54 -10.66
N GLY A 180 4.48 7.88 -10.15
CA GLY A 180 3.29 8.18 -10.93
C GLY A 180 2.58 9.44 -10.45
N LEU A 181 1.60 9.90 -11.23
CA LEU A 181 0.73 11.03 -10.93
C LEU A 181 -0.72 10.70 -11.23
N ILE A 182 -1.61 11.03 -10.30
CA ILE A 182 -3.05 11.08 -10.53
C ILE A 182 -3.45 12.55 -10.52
N TYR A 183 -4.04 13.05 -11.60
CA TYR A 183 -4.50 14.43 -11.68
C TYR A 183 -5.69 14.69 -10.76
N GLU A 184 -5.76 15.88 -10.16
CA GLU A 184 -6.83 16.29 -9.25
C GLU A 184 -8.23 16.14 -9.87
N ASP A 185 -8.37 16.47 -11.15
CA ASP A 185 -9.62 16.38 -11.92
C ASP A 185 -10.07 14.93 -12.19
N GLN A 186 -9.20 13.96 -11.96
CA GLN A 186 -9.49 12.52 -12.11
C GLN A 186 -9.72 11.82 -10.78
N VAL A 187 -9.63 12.55 -9.66
CA VAL A 187 -9.87 12.02 -8.33
C VAL A 187 -11.32 12.29 -7.92
N PHE A 188 -12.15 11.25 -7.92
CA PHE A 188 -13.58 11.32 -7.62
C PHE A 188 -13.96 10.77 -6.24
N GLN A 189 -12.97 10.33 -5.46
CA GLN A 189 -13.12 9.81 -4.10
C GLN A 189 -12.16 10.52 -3.15
N TYR A 190 -12.39 10.40 -1.84
CA TYR A 190 -11.43 10.90 -0.85
C TYR A 190 -10.17 10.06 -0.86
N VAL A 191 -9.02 10.73 -0.93
CA VAL A 191 -7.70 10.10 -1.01
C VAL A 191 -6.75 10.82 -0.07
N HIS A 192 -6.02 10.06 0.74
CA HIS A 192 -5.06 10.57 1.71
C HIS A 192 -3.66 10.02 1.44
N THR A 193 -2.65 10.75 1.88
CA THR A 193 -1.27 10.21 1.91
C THR A 193 -1.22 8.95 2.75
N GLY A 194 -0.62 7.90 2.22
CA GLY A 194 -0.54 6.58 2.86
C GLY A 194 -1.57 5.56 2.38
N ASP A 195 -2.64 6.01 1.70
CA ASP A 195 -3.63 5.08 1.16
C ASP A 195 -2.99 4.14 0.12
N ARG A 196 -3.33 2.85 0.23
CA ARG A 196 -3.01 1.82 -0.77
C ARG A 196 -4.28 1.50 -1.55
N LEU A 197 -4.24 1.72 -2.84
CA LEU A 197 -5.41 1.62 -3.71
C LEU A 197 -5.05 0.87 -4.99
N LYS A 198 -6.03 0.20 -5.60
CA LYS A 198 -5.92 -0.21 -6.99
C LYS A 198 -6.14 1.00 -7.89
N GLY A 199 -5.35 1.10 -8.92
CA GLY A 199 -5.48 2.11 -9.96
C GLY A 199 -5.16 1.55 -11.34
N TYR A 200 -5.19 2.39 -12.33
CA TYR A 200 -5.01 2.00 -13.73
C TYR A 200 -4.03 2.93 -14.41
N ILE A 201 -3.20 2.37 -15.28
CA ILE A 201 -2.28 3.15 -16.12
C ILE A 201 -3.09 3.93 -17.15
N SER A 202 -3.05 5.24 -17.07
CA SER A 202 -3.63 6.12 -18.09
C SER A 202 -2.66 6.32 -19.26
N THR A 203 -1.42 6.70 -18.96
CA THR A 203 -0.39 6.93 -19.98
C THR A 203 1.01 6.70 -19.39
N VAL A 204 1.88 6.05 -20.14
CA VAL A 204 3.32 6.09 -19.88
C VAL A 204 3.91 7.11 -20.83
N ARG A 205 4.46 8.19 -20.29
CA ARG A 205 5.01 9.28 -21.06
C ARG A 205 6.37 8.94 -21.63
N ARG A 206 6.82 9.68 -22.64
CA ARG A 206 8.15 9.50 -23.25
C ARG A 206 9.30 9.83 -22.29
N ASP A 207 9.05 10.66 -21.29
CA ASP A 207 10.01 11.01 -20.22
C ASP A 207 10.03 10.01 -19.05
N GLY A 208 9.33 8.87 -19.20
CA GLY A 208 9.28 7.80 -18.18
C GLY A 208 8.28 8.04 -17.06
N LYS A 209 7.53 9.15 -17.06
CA LYS A 209 6.50 9.39 -16.05
C LYS A 209 5.23 8.61 -16.35
N ILE A 210 4.57 8.13 -15.31
CA ILE A 210 3.33 7.37 -15.39
C ILE A 210 2.16 8.25 -14.94
N ASP A 211 1.18 8.45 -15.81
CA ASP A 211 -0.11 9.01 -15.42
C ASP A 211 -1.05 7.86 -15.04
N CYS A 212 -1.65 7.96 -13.87
CA CYS A 212 -2.57 6.97 -13.32
C CYS A 212 -3.97 7.54 -13.15
N THR A 213 -4.95 6.66 -13.02
CA THR A 213 -6.32 6.99 -12.64
C THR A 213 -6.83 5.95 -11.63
N LEU A 214 -7.76 6.36 -10.75
CA LEU A 214 -8.39 5.46 -9.79
C LEU A 214 -9.60 4.72 -10.35
N GLN A 215 -10.03 5.09 -11.55
CA GLN A 215 -11.17 4.45 -12.21
C GLN A 215 -10.69 3.67 -13.42
N PRO A 216 -11.27 2.48 -13.68
CA PRO A 216 -11.01 1.74 -14.91
C PRO A 216 -11.19 2.64 -16.13
N THR A 217 -10.30 2.52 -17.10
CA THR A 217 -10.39 3.30 -18.33
C THR A 217 -11.17 2.51 -19.38
N GLY A 218 -12.11 3.16 -20.06
CA GLY A 218 -12.78 2.56 -21.23
C GLY A 218 -14.28 2.38 -21.12
N GLN A 219 -14.81 1.55 -22.01
CA GLN A 219 -16.26 1.28 -22.16
C GLN A 219 -16.79 0.42 -21.01
N GLN A 220 -16.00 -0.55 -20.55
CA GLN A 220 -16.32 -1.46 -19.46
C GLN A 220 -16.75 -0.71 -18.18
N HIS A 221 -16.00 0.33 -17.79
CA HIS A 221 -16.33 1.11 -16.59
C HIS A 221 -17.69 1.83 -16.68
N ALA A 222 -18.06 2.30 -17.89
CA ALA A 222 -19.37 2.93 -18.08
C ALA A 222 -20.51 1.90 -18.06
N GLU A 223 -20.26 0.69 -18.55
CA GLU A 223 -21.21 -0.43 -18.50
C GLU A 223 -21.41 -0.92 -17.05
N ASP A 224 -20.31 -1.11 -16.29
CA ASP A 224 -20.38 -1.49 -14.87
C ASP A 224 -21.11 -0.42 -14.03
N PHE A 225 -20.85 0.86 -14.30
CA PHE A 225 -21.55 1.94 -13.63
C PHE A 225 -23.02 2.05 -14.06
N ALA A 226 -23.38 1.69 -15.29
CA ALA A 226 -24.77 1.67 -15.72
C ALA A 226 -25.64 0.68 -14.90
N GLU A 227 -25.09 -0.50 -14.58
CA GLU A 227 -25.77 -1.46 -13.70
C GLU A 227 -25.88 -0.93 -12.26
N THR A 228 -24.82 -0.28 -11.75
CA THR A 228 -24.84 0.40 -10.44
C THR A 228 -25.92 1.49 -10.37
N LEU A 229 -26.00 2.32 -11.43
CA LEU A 229 -27.03 3.37 -11.54
C LEU A 229 -28.45 2.79 -11.65
N LEU A 230 -28.60 1.71 -12.38
CA LEU A 230 -29.89 1.00 -12.48
C LEU A 230 -30.35 0.44 -11.12
N GLN A 231 -29.41 -0.15 -10.35
CA GLN A 231 -29.70 -0.63 -9.01
C GLN A 231 -30.05 0.53 -8.08
N TYR A 232 -29.29 1.63 -8.12
CA TYR A 232 -29.63 2.84 -7.36
C TYR A 232 -31.04 3.34 -7.63
N LEU A 233 -31.46 3.37 -8.91
CA LEU A 233 -32.85 3.76 -9.25
C LEU A 233 -33.89 2.81 -8.65
N LYS A 234 -33.62 1.50 -8.68
CA LYS A 234 -34.55 0.50 -8.08
C LYS A 234 -34.69 0.71 -6.57
N ASP A 235 -33.60 1.06 -5.90
CA ASP A 235 -33.57 1.26 -4.45
C ASP A 235 -34.11 2.64 -4.00
N ASN A 236 -34.35 3.57 -4.95
CA ASN A 236 -34.77 4.95 -4.69
C ASN A 236 -36.06 5.31 -5.48
N ASP A 237 -37.11 4.48 -5.35
CA ASP A 237 -38.45 4.71 -5.95
C ASP A 237 -38.42 4.96 -7.47
N GLY A 238 -37.41 4.49 -8.15
CA GLY A 238 -37.24 4.62 -9.59
C GLY A 238 -36.80 6.02 -10.06
N VAL A 239 -36.34 6.89 -9.16
CA VAL A 239 -36.02 8.28 -9.49
C VAL A 239 -34.60 8.66 -8.99
N CYS A 240 -33.87 9.39 -9.81
CA CYS A 240 -32.65 10.09 -9.42
C CYS A 240 -32.78 11.56 -9.87
N ASP A 241 -32.52 12.49 -8.94
CA ASP A 241 -32.55 13.94 -9.13
C ASP A 241 -31.27 14.50 -9.78
N LEU A 242 -30.56 13.66 -10.53
CA LEU A 242 -29.43 14.02 -11.37
C LEU A 242 -29.73 13.60 -12.82
N GLY A 243 -29.65 14.53 -13.75
CA GLY A 243 -29.90 14.31 -15.17
C GLY A 243 -28.70 14.70 -16.03
N ASP A 244 -28.92 14.83 -17.34
CA ASP A 244 -27.86 15.11 -18.31
C ASP A 244 -27.22 16.51 -18.11
N LYS A 245 -27.96 17.47 -17.57
CA LYS A 245 -27.51 18.84 -17.32
C LYS A 245 -27.06 19.10 -15.88
N SER A 246 -27.14 18.12 -15.00
CA SER A 246 -26.69 18.23 -13.60
C SER A 246 -25.21 18.61 -13.52
N GLU A 247 -24.84 19.34 -12.46
CA GLU A 247 -23.45 19.78 -12.25
C GLU A 247 -22.52 18.59 -11.97
N ALA A 248 -21.25 18.73 -12.42
CA ALA A 248 -20.26 17.67 -12.27
C ALA A 248 -19.98 17.35 -10.79
N GLU A 249 -20.00 18.39 -9.93
CA GLU A 249 -19.79 18.24 -8.50
C GLU A 249 -20.90 17.44 -7.78
N ASP A 250 -22.17 17.61 -8.20
CA ASP A 250 -23.27 16.86 -7.61
C ASP A 250 -23.22 15.38 -7.99
N ILE A 251 -22.84 15.10 -9.25
CA ILE A 251 -22.61 13.74 -9.74
C ILE A 251 -21.45 13.08 -8.98
N LYS A 252 -20.33 13.80 -8.86
CA LYS A 252 -19.14 13.36 -8.14
C LYS A 252 -19.47 13.06 -6.67
N ARG A 253 -20.17 13.97 -5.99
CA ARG A 253 -20.55 13.82 -4.58
C ARG A 253 -21.41 12.60 -4.33
N ARG A 254 -22.36 12.28 -5.25
CA ARG A 254 -23.29 11.17 -5.07
C ARG A 254 -22.77 9.83 -5.53
N PHE A 255 -22.08 9.80 -6.67
CA PHE A 255 -21.71 8.55 -7.35
C PHE A 255 -20.20 8.32 -7.44
N GLN A 256 -19.39 9.28 -7.05
CA GLN A 256 -17.92 9.21 -7.11
C GLN A 256 -17.37 8.88 -8.52
N VAL A 257 -18.09 9.32 -9.57
CA VAL A 257 -17.71 9.16 -10.97
C VAL A 257 -17.64 10.50 -11.69
N SER A 258 -16.94 10.53 -12.83
CA SER A 258 -16.92 11.71 -13.69
C SER A 258 -18.28 11.94 -14.39
N LYS A 259 -18.61 13.19 -14.69
CA LYS A 259 -19.81 13.53 -15.50
C LYS A 259 -19.81 12.79 -16.85
N LYS A 260 -18.63 12.51 -17.44
CA LYS A 260 -18.48 11.75 -18.68
C LYS A 260 -18.91 10.29 -18.53
N VAL A 261 -18.51 9.64 -17.44
CA VAL A 261 -18.93 8.24 -17.11
C VAL A 261 -20.43 8.21 -16.84
N TYR A 262 -20.93 9.15 -16.02
CA TYR A 262 -22.36 9.27 -15.73
C TYR A 262 -23.21 9.41 -17.01
N LYS A 263 -22.86 10.35 -17.90
CA LYS A 263 -23.57 10.55 -19.18
C LYS A 263 -23.53 9.33 -20.09
N ARG A 264 -22.42 8.58 -20.10
CA ARG A 264 -22.34 7.34 -20.88
C ARG A 264 -23.29 6.27 -20.33
N ALA A 265 -23.29 6.08 -19.02
CA ALA A 265 -24.19 5.14 -18.35
C ALA A 265 -25.67 5.50 -18.56
N VAL A 266 -26.03 6.77 -18.40
CA VAL A 266 -27.39 7.27 -18.69
C VAL A 266 -27.75 7.00 -20.15
N GLY A 267 -26.82 7.27 -21.10
CA GLY A 267 -27.04 7.01 -22.52
C GLY A 267 -27.20 5.53 -22.84
N ASP A 268 -26.48 4.63 -22.16
CA ASP A 268 -26.63 3.18 -22.29
C ASP A 268 -28.01 2.71 -21.78
N LEU A 269 -28.38 3.08 -20.55
CA LEU A 269 -29.68 2.73 -19.97
C LEU A 269 -30.86 3.27 -20.78
N TYR A 270 -30.72 4.48 -21.33
CA TYR A 270 -31.73 5.08 -22.21
C TYR A 270 -31.89 4.29 -23.53
N LYS A 271 -30.78 3.90 -24.17
CA LYS A 271 -30.79 3.04 -25.38
C LYS A 271 -31.42 1.67 -25.13
N ARG A 272 -31.23 1.14 -23.92
CA ARG A 272 -31.82 -0.12 -23.47
C ARG A 272 -33.30 0.04 -23.08
N HIS A 273 -33.87 1.24 -23.20
CA HIS A 273 -35.25 1.60 -22.82
C HIS A 273 -35.59 1.34 -21.34
N LEU A 274 -34.59 1.37 -20.47
CA LEU A 274 -34.76 1.13 -19.04
C LEU A 274 -35.09 2.40 -18.26
N ILE A 275 -34.75 3.57 -18.80
CA ILE A 275 -34.95 4.87 -18.16
C ILE A 275 -35.51 5.92 -19.15
N THR A 276 -36.16 6.93 -18.58
CA THR A 276 -36.41 8.24 -19.23
C THR A 276 -35.45 9.29 -18.67
N VAL A 277 -35.04 10.24 -19.51
CA VAL A 277 -34.03 11.26 -19.15
C VAL A 277 -34.67 12.64 -19.26
N GLU A 278 -34.58 13.40 -18.16
CA GLU A 278 -34.91 14.81 -18.07
C GLU A 278 -33.65 15.64 -17.84
N PRO A 279 -33.65 16.98 -18.00
CA PRO A 279 -32.47 17.79 -17.82
C PRO A 279 -31.76 17.61 -16.47
N LEU A 280 -32.52 17.46 -15.39
CA LEU A 280 -32.03 17.38 -14.00
C LEU A 280 -32.48 16.09 -13.28
N SER A 281 -33.08 15.14 -13.96
CA SER A 281 -33.51 13.87 -13.36
C SER A 281 -33.48 12.74 -14.38
N ILE A 282 -33.45 11.51 -13.88
CA ILE A 282 -33.68 10.29 -14.62
C ILE A 282 -34.71 9.42 -13.87
N ARG A 283 -35.51 8.65 -14.60
CA ARG A 283 -36.56 7.80 -14.03
C ARG A 283 -36.57 6.43 -14.68
N LEU A 284 -36.82 5.38 -13.90
CA LEU A 284 -37.09 4.05 -14.41
C LEU A 284 -38.37 4.04 -15.27
N VAL A 285 -38.30 3.37 -16.39
CA VAL A 285 -39.49 3.03 -17.19
C VAL A 285 -40.23 1.91 -16.46
N LYS A 286 -41.52 2.11 -16.21
CA LYS A 286 -42.39 1.11 -15.57
C LYS A 286 -42.73 -0.01 -16.54
#